data_9407f01c271712d1cee6efd01cc56f26
#
_entry.id   9407f01c271712d1cee6efd01cc56f26
#
_cell.length_a   1.000
_cell.length_b   1.000
_cell.length_c   1.000
_cell.angle_alpha   90.00
_cell.angle_beta   90.00
_cell.angle_gamma   90.00
#
_symmetry.space_group_name_H-M   'P 1'
#
loop_
_entity.id
_entity.type
_entity.pdbx_description
1 polymer ?
#
loop_
_entity_poly.entity_id
_entity_poly.type
_entity_poly.pdbx_seq_one_letter_code
_entity_poly.pdbx_strand_id
1 'polypeptide(L)'
;KNTNDGLMFYQQAITHVFQHLRIPFEPETPLHKTYVSFLKKTEDRIRQFQLPYNCDDLYAYFKERDGVVINTIHGIKGEEYTVVIGYDLLNGHLPNWNIIKNKNETLKLLYVLCSRAKSALYLFSETGRTTRTGHPLTSTNELYNVRYHYDTA
;
A
#
# COMPACT_ATOMS: atom_id res chain seq x y z
N LYS A 1 29.45 -5.83 -22.19
CA LYS A 1 27.96 -5.69 -22.23
C LYS A 1 27.57 -5.00 -20.95
N ASN A 2 27.00 -3.82 -21.05
CA ASN A 2 26.64 -2.97 -19.91
C ASN A 2 25.54 -3.68 -19.10
N THR A 3 25.93 -4.33 -18.02
CA THR A 3 25.05 -5.00 -17.04
C THR A 3 24.40 -4.01 -16.07
N ASN A 4 24.31 -2.75 -16.45
CA ASN A 4 23.81 -1.69 -15.57
C ASN A 4 22.30 -1.44 -15.75
N ASP A 5 21.61 -2.25 -16.54
CA ASP A 5 20.16 -2.22 -16.67
C ASP A 5 19.53 -3.01 -15.52
N GLY A 6 18.97 -2.27 -14.56
CA GLY A 6 18.39 -2.83 -13.37
C GLY A 6 17.15 -3.69 -13.64
N LEU A 7 16.34 -3.38 -14.68
CA LEU A 7 15.18 -4.18 -15.02
C LEU A 7 15.62 -5.54 -15.60
N MET A 8 16.63 -5.54 -16.45
CA MET A 8 17.22 -6.77 -16.98
C MET A 8 17.88 -7.61 -15.88
N PHE A 9 18.57 -6.96 -14.94
CA PHE A 9 19.11 -7.63 -13.75
C PHE A 9 18.00 -8.31 -12.93
N TYR A 10 16.90 -7.62 -12.68
CA TYR A 10 15.74 -8.16 -11.97
C TYR A 10 15.15 -9.37 -12.68
N GLN A 11 14.99 -9.31 -14.00
CA GLN A 11 14.51 -10.44 -14.80
C GLN A 11 15.41 -11.66 -14.67
N GLN A 12 16.71 -11.46 -14.80
CA GLN A 12 17.69 -12.54 -14.67
C GLN A 12 17.72 -13.13 -13.26
N ALA A 13 17.69 -12.28 -12.23
CA ALA A 13 17.69 -12.73 -10.83
C ALA A 13 16.46 -13.59 -10.50
N ILE A 14 15.25 -13.15 -10.88
CA ILE A 14 14.02 -13.90 -10.63
C ILE A 14 14.02 -15.23 -11.41
N THR A 15 14.43 -15.21 -12.68
CA THR A 15 14.54 -16.41 -13.49
C THR A 15 15.52 -17.41 -12.85
N HIS A 16 16.67 -16.93 -12.39
CA HIS A 16 17.67 -17.77 -11.69
C HIS A 16 17.12 -18.38 -10.41
N VAL A 17 16.40 -17.60 -9.59
CA VAL A 17 15.76 -18.11 -8.37
C VAL A 17 14.76 -19.22 -8.70
N PHE A 18 13.90 -19.04 -9.69
CA PHE A 18 12.93 -20.07 -10.06
C PHE A 18 13.60 -21.36 -10.58
N GLN A 19 14.66 -21.21 -11.37
CA GLN A 19 15.45 -22.36 -11.83
C GLN A 19 16.11 -23.10 -10.66
N HIS A 20 16.70 -22.36 -9.73
CA HIS A 20 17.34 -22.95 -8.53
C HIS A 20 16.35 -23.67 -7.63
N LEU A 21 15.17 -23.11 -7.45
CA LEU A 21 14.08 -23.70 -6.65
C LEU A 21 13.31 -24.78 -7.42
N ARG A 22 13.65 -25.04 -8.68
CA ARG A 22 12.95 -25.98 -9.58
C ARG A 22 11.45 -25.69 -9.69
N ILE A 23 11.09 -24.42 -9.64
CA ILE A 23 9.70 -23.97 -9.81
C ILE A 23 9.39 -23.94 -11.32
N PRO A 24 8.32 -24.60 -11.78
CA PRO A 24 7.91 -24.53 -13.17
C PRO A 24 7.57 -23.08 -13.55
N PHE A 25 8.31 -22.52 -14.51
CA PHE A 25 8.16 -21.14 -14.95
C PHE A 25 7.92 -21.12 -16.47
N GLU A 26 6.85 -21.78 -16.89
CA GLU A 26 6.46 -21.87 -18.28
C GLU A 26 5.46 -20.75 -18.66
N PRO A 27 5.49 -20.28 -19.90
CA PRO A 27 4.43 -19.42 -20.44
C PRO A 27 3.05 -20.01 -20.11
N GLU A 28 2.06 -19.16 -19.88
CA GLU A 28 0.68 -19.53 -19.52
C GLU A 28 0.43 -20.00 -18.08
N THR A 29 1.44 -20.29 -17.29
CA THR A 29 1.22 -20.53 -15.85
C THR A 29 0.74 -19.28 -15.14
N PRO A 30 -0.09 -19.38 -14.07
CA PRO A 30 -0.50 -18.24 -13.28
C PRO A 30 0.69 -17.43 -12.72
N LEU A 31 1.76 -18.12 -12.33
CA LEU A 31 2.99 -17.52 -11.84
C LEU A 31 3.68 -16.66 -12.93
N HIS A 32 3.81 -17.21 -14.14
CA HIS A 32 4.39 -16.48 -15.27
C HIS A 32 3.56 -15.24 -15.63
N LYS A 33 2.23 -15.35 -15.68
CA LYS A 33 1.33 -14.20 -15.93
C LYS A 33 1.48 -13.11 -14.87
N THR A 34 1.57 -13.50 -13.59
CA THR A 34 1.80 -12.56 -12.49
C THR A 34 3.15 -11.87 -12.63
N TYR A 35 4.19 -12.60 -12.97
CA TYR A 35 5.52 -12.07 -13.18
C TYR A 35 5.57 -11.07 -14.35
N VAL A 36 5.01 -11.42 -15.50
CA VAL A 36 4.93 -10.50 -16.65
C VAL A 36 4.16 -9.22 -16.31
N SER A 37 3.04 -9.35 -15.59
CA SER A 37 2.27 -8.20 -15.10
C SER A 37 3.09 -7.34 -14.13
N PHE A 38 3.87 -7.95 -13.24
CA PHE A 38 4.76 -7.23 -12.33
C PHE A 38 5.83 -6.44 -13.09
N LEU A 39 6.52 -7.07 -14.03
CA LEU A 39 7.55 -6.42 -14.83
C LEU A 39 6.98 -5.23 -15.60
N LYS A 40 5.84 -5.40 -16.26
CA LYS A 40 5.18 -4.33 -16.99
C LYS A 40 4.83 -3.15 -16.07
N LYS A 41 4.22 -3.41 -14.93
CA LYS A 41 3.89 -2.37 -13.95
C LYS A 41 5.13 -1.65 -13.41
N THR A 42 6.23 -2.37 -13.23
CA THR A 42 7.50 -1.78 -12.81
C THR A 42 8.07 -0.88 -13.89
N GLU A 43 8.07 -1.33 -15.13
CA GLU A 43 8.50 -0.53 -16.30
C GLU A 43 7.64 0.72 -16.45
N ASP A 44 6.31 0.60 -16.38
CA ASP A 44 5.38 1.73 -16.47
C ASP A 44 5.65 2.76 -15.36
N ARG A 45 5.95 2.32 -14.13
CA ARG A 45 6.33 3.21 -13.03
C ARG A 45 7.66 3.91 -13.26
N ILE A 46 8.68 3.19 -13.73
CA ILE A 46 9.98 3.77 -14.06
C ILE A 46 9.79 4.88 -15.10
N ARG A 47 9.01 4.63 -16.14
CA ARG A 47 8.69 5.63 -17.18
C ARG A 47 7.88 6.81 -16.62
N GLN A 48 6.85 6.54 -15.84
CA GLN A 48 5.97 7.58 -15.29
C GLN A 48 6.73 8.54 -14.36
N PHE A 49 7.63 8.03 -13.55
CA PHE A 49 8.41 8.82 -12.59
C PHE A 49 9.80 9.20 -13.11
N GLN A 50 10.10 8.89 -14.39
CA GLN A 50 11.39 9.17 -15.02
C GLN A 50 12.59 8.68 -14.20
N LEU A 51 12.44 7.50 -13.59
CA LEU A 51 13.47 6.90 -12.76
C LEU A 51 14.62 6.38 -13.64
N PRO A 52 15.86 6.50 -13.18
CA PRO A 52 16.99 5.87 -13.87
C PRO A 52 16.84 4.34 -13.93
N TYR A 53 17.36 3.74 -15.00
CA TYR A 53 17.27 2.30 -15.24
C TYR A 53 18.41 1.47 -14.62
N ASN A 54 19.38 2.12 -13.97
CA ASN A 54 20.51 1.38 -13.43
C ASN A 54 20.14 0.59 -12.14
N CYS A 55 20.95 -0.40 -11.82
CA CYS A 55 20.71 -1.29 -10.68
C CYS A 55 20.68 -0.56 -9.33
N ASP A 56 21.58 0.42 -9.13
CA ASP A 56 21.71 1.12 -7.85
C ASP A 56 20.48 2.01 -7.59
N ASP A 57 19.99 2.69 -8.61
CA ASP A 57 18.81 3.54 -8.49
C ASP A 57 17.53 2.71 -8.30
N LEU A 58 17.39 1.58 -9.01
CA LEU A 58 16.29 0.67 -8.76
C LEU A 58 16.36 0.05 -7.36
N TYR A 59 17.54 -0.34 -6.91
CA TYR A 59 17.74 -0.79 -5.54
C TYR A 59 17.33 0.29 -4.53
N ALA A 60 17.78 1.53 -4.71
CA ALA A 60 17.40 2.66 -3.87
C ALA A 60 15.89 2.95 -3.91
N TYR A 61 15.23 2.71 -5.05
CA TYR A 61 13.78 2.86 -5.20
C TYR A 61 12.98 1.80 -4.43
N PHE A 62 13.46 0.56 -4.43
CA PHE A 62 12.80 -0.56 -3.73
C PHE A 62 13.24 -0.70 -2.26
N LYS A 63 14.35 -0.04 -1.87
CA LYS A 63 14.80 -0.01 -0.49
C LYS A 63 13.82 0.82 0.35
N GLU A 64 13.61 0.40 1.58
CA GLU A 64 12.93 1.21 2.60
C GLU A 64 13.56 2.60 2.66
N ARG A 65 12.77 3.63 2.46
CA ARG A 65 13.24 5.02 2.48
C ARG A 65 12.91 5.66 3.81
N ASP A 66 13.83 6.42 4.34
CA ASP A 66 13.53 7.41 5.37
C ASP A 66 12.63 8.48 4.73
N GLY A 67 11.42 8.64 5.26
CA GLY A 67 10.48 9.63 4.72
C GLY A 67 9.01 9.27 4.94
N VAL A 68 8.13 9.96 4.24
CA VAL A 68 6.69 9.74 4.29
C VAL A 68 6.29 8.72 3.22
N VAL A 69 5.72 7.60 3.67
CA VAL A 69 5.13 6.58 2.80
C VAL A 69 3.62 6.83 2.71
N ILE A 70 3.09 6.97 1.51
CA ILE A 70 1.65 7.07 1.27
C ILE A 70 1.17 5.76 0.67
N ASN A 71 0.24 5.09 1.37
CA ASN A 71 -0.26 3.80 0.92
C ASN A 71 -1.71 3.59 1.39
N THR A 72 -2.36 2.55 0.89
CA THR A 72 -3.67 2.11 1.38
C THR A 72 -3.51 1.20 2.59
N ILE A 73 -4.57 1.06 3.41
CA ILE A 73 -4.58 0.13 4.56
C ILE A 73 -4.25 -1.30 4.13
N HIS A 74 -4.71 -1.73 2.96
CA HIS A 74 -4.39 -3.05 2.42
C HIS A 74 -2.93 -3.16 1.97
N GLY A 75 -2.37 -2.08 1.44
CA GLY A 75 -1.00 -2.04 0.93
C GLY A 75 0.08 -2.06 2.01
N ILE A 76 -0.26 -1.67 3.25
CA ILE A 76 0.68 -1.66 4.39
C ILE A 76 0.68 -2.95 5.22
N LYS A 77 0.02 -3.99 4.73
CA LYS A 77 -0.04 -5.27 5.46
C LYS A 77 1.36 -5.88 5.60
N GLY A 78 1.79 -6.10 6.84
CA GLY A 78 3.12 -6.67 7.15
C GLY A 78 4.22 -5.63 7.38
N GLU A 79 3.98 -4.36 7.09
CA GLU A 79 4.93 -3.27 7.33
C GLU A 79 4.65 -2.60 8.69
N GLU A 80 5.66 -1.95 9.27
CA GLU A 80 5.55 -1.19 10.51
C GLU A 80 6.29 0.15 10.38
N TYR A 81 5.72 1.19 10.94
CA TYR A 81 6.23 2.57 10.85
C TYR A 81 6.36 3.20 12.22
N THR A 82 7.30 4.11 12.38
CA THR A 82 7.47 4.88 13.62
C THR A 82 6.21 5.66 13.95
N VAL A 83 5.65 6.33 12.95
CA VAL A 83 4.41 7.11 13.06
C VAL A 83 3.47 6.69 11.95
N VAL A 84 2.21 6.51 12.28
CA VAL A 84 1.14 6.24 11.30
C VAL A 84 0.09 7.34 11.37
N ILE A 85 -0.30 7.82 10.21
CA ILE A 85 -1.37 8.80 10.05
C ILE A 85 -2.48 8.13 9.23
N GLY A 86 -3.59 7.82 9.87
CA GLY A 86 -4.82 7.37 9.22
C GLY A 86 -5.65 8.57 8.79
N TYR A 87 -5.83 8.75 7.50
CA TYR A 87 -6.58 9.86 6.92
C TYR A 87 -7.87 9.38 6.25
N ASP A 88 -8.86 10.25 6.15
CA ASP A 88 -10.13 9.99 5.46
C ASP A 88 -10.98 8.86 6.12
N LEU A 89 -10.99 8.86 7.45
CA LEU A 89 -11.71 7.86 8.24
C LEU A 89 -13.21 8.24 8.34
N LEU A 90 -13.88 8.21 7.19
CA LEU A 90 -15.27 8.61 7.02
C LEU A 90 -16.14 7.43 6.59
N ASN A 91 -17.37 7.38 7.09
CA ASN A 91 -18.37 6.41 6.63
C ASN A 91 -18.58 6.53 5.12
N GLY A 92 -18.44 5.41 4.42
CA GLY A 92 -18.48 5.34 2.96
C GLY A 92 -17.08 5.26 2.32
N HIS A 93 -16.04 5.71 3.01
CA HIS A 93 -14.64 5.52 2.64
C HIS A 93 -14.00 4.42 3.49
N LEU A 94 -14.15 4.49 4.79
CA LEU A 94 -13.82 3.43 5.74
C LEU A 94 -14.96 3.28 6.78
N PRO A 95 -15.80 2.26 6.69
CA PRO A 95 -15.88 1.25 5.65
C PRO A 95 -16.35 1.79 4.30
N ASN A 96 -15.94 1.14 3.22
CA ASN A 96 -16.49 1.43 1.89
C ASN A 96 -17.98 1.07 1.85
N TRP A 97 -18.77 1.79 1.06
CA TRP A 97 -20.22 1.58 0.92
C TRP A 97 -20.61 0.12 0.64
N ASN A 98 -19.79 -0.63 -0.08
CA ASN A 98 -20.05 -2.02 -0.42
C ASN A 98 -19.92 -2.97 0.78
N ILE A 99 -19.17 -2.59 1.82
CA ILE A 99 -18.89 -3.41 3.00
C ILE A 99 -19.42 -2.80 4.29
N ILE A 100 -20.09 -1.66 4.24
CA ILE A 100 -20.60 -0.92 5.42
C ILE A 100 -21.52 -1.77 6.32
N LYS A 101 -22.15 -2.79 5.76
CA LYS A 101 -23.02 -3.72 6.50
C LYS A 101 -22.23 -4.74 7.34
N ASN A 102 -20.96 -4.88 7.11
CA ASN A 102 -20.10 -5.83 7.82
C ASN A 102 -19.17 -5.10 8.80
N LYS A 103 -19.66 -4.87 10.01
CA LYS A 103 -18.90 -4.23 11.09
C LYS A 103 -17.52 -4.88 11.35
N ASN A 104 -17.44 -6.19 11.21
CA ASN A 104 -16.19 -6.92 11.45
C ASN A 104 -15.10 -6.55 10.44
N GLU A 105 -15.46 -6.24 9.21
CA GLU A 105 -14.47 -5.83 8.19
C GLU A 105 -13.89 -4.46 8.50
N THR A 106 -14.71 -3.51 8.96
CA THR A 106 -14.23 -2.19 9.40
C THR A 106 -13.26 -2.33 10.57
N LEU A 107 -13.60 -3.14 11.58
CA LEU A 107 -12.72 -3.38 12.73
C LEU A 107 -11.41 -4.04 12.32
N LYS A 108 -11.42 -4.97 11.36
CA LYS A 108 -10.18 -5.57 10.83
C LYS A 108 -9.29 -4.54 10.14
N LEU A 109 -9.87 -3.65 9.34
CA LEU A 109 -9.11 -2.59 8.66
C LEU A 109 -8.52 -1.59 9.66
N LEU A 110 -9.30 -1.16 10.65
CA LEU A 110 -8.80 -0.31 11.73
C LEU A 110 -7.71 -1.02 12.54
N TYR A 111 -7.87 -2.30 12.84
CA TYR A 111 -6.82 -3.08 13.49
C TYR A 111 -5.53 -3.10 12.69
N VAL A 112 -5.60 -3.35 11.37
CA VAL A 112 -4.43 -3.31 10.49
C VAL A 112 -3.78 -1.94 10.55
N LEU A 113 -4.54 -0.86 10.41
CA LEU A 113 -4.03 0.51 10.45
C LEU A 113 -3.35 0.81 11.78
N CYS A 114 -4.03 0.57 12.90
CA CYS A 114 -3.53 0.90 14.23
C CYS A 114 -2.30 0.07 14.62
N SER A 115 -2.27 -1.21 14.22
CA SER A 115 -1.16 -2.11 14.55
C SER A 115 0.12 -1.83 13.76
N ARG A 116 0.10 -0.89 12.83
CA ARG A 116 1.30 -0.50 12.06
C ARG A 116 2.17 0.54 12.77
N ALA A 117 1.64 1.22 13.77
CA ALA A 117 2.35 2.28 14.47
C ALA A 117 3.23 1.73 15.60
N LYS A 118 4.52 2.08 15.59
CA LYS A 118 5.48 1.74 16.65
C LYS A 118 5.47 2.74 17.80
N SER A 119 5.33 4.03 17.50
CA SER A 119 5.47 5.10 18.49
C SER A 119 4.26 6.01 18.58
N ALA A 120 3.67 6.40 17.47
CA ALA A 120 2.53 7.32 17.46
C ALA A 120 1.54 6.98 16.34
N LEU A 121 0.27 7.17 16.64
CA LEU A 121 -0.85 6.96 15.74
C LEU A 121 -1.74 8.19 15.76
N TYR A 122 -1.96 8.78 14.59
CA TYR A 122 -2.89 9.89 14.40
C TYR A 122 -4.03 9.45 13.49
N LEU A 123 -5.26 9.69 13.91
CA LEU A 123 -6.46 9.31 13.16
C LEU A 123 -7.25 10.58 12.82
N PHE A 124 -7.36 10.84 11.52
CA PHE A 124 -8.06 12.03 11.02
C PHE A 124 -9.40 11.65 10.41
N SER A 125 -10.42 12.30 10.91
CA SER A 125 -11.78 12.25 10.40
C SER A 125 -12.27 13.68 10.25
N GLU A 126 -12.28 14.18 9.03
CA GLU A 126 -12.64 15.58 8.75
C GLU A 126 -14.15 15.78 8.73
N THR A 127 -14.59 16.98 9.07
CA THR A 127 -16.00 17.39 8.99
C THR A 127 -16.24 18.27 7.78
N GLY A 128 -17.51 18.37 7.35
CA GLY A 128 -17.92 19.25 6.24
C GLY A 128 -17.80 18.65 4.86
N ARG A 129 -17.28 17.44 4.71
CA ARG A 129 -17.31 16.74 3.42
C ARG A 129 -18.69 16.14 3.12
N THR A 130 -19.01 16.13 1.84
CA THR A 130 -20.27 15.57 1.34
C THR A 130 -20.01 14.52 0.24
N THR A 131 -20.95 13.60 0.06
CA THR A 131 -20.98 12.69 -1.08
C THR A 131 -21.21 13.48 -2.38
N ARG A 132 -21.03 12.83 -3.53
CA ARG A 132 -21.38 13.41 -4.85
C ARG A 132 -22.86 13.88 -4.94
N THR A 133 -23.74 13.30 -4.14
CA THR A 133 -25.18 13.63 -4.06
C THR A 133 -25.50 14.65 -2.96
N GLY A 134 -24.50 15.26 -2.33
CA GLY A 134 -24.67 16.32 -1.32
C GLY A 134 -24.96 15.81 0.10
N HIS A 135 -24.98 14.51 0.36
CA HIS A 135 -25.17 13.99 1.73
C HIS A 135 -23.88 14.17 2.55
N PRO A 136 -23.97 14.66 3.81
CA PRO A 136 -22.79 14.83 4.65
C PRO A 136 -22.15 13.48 4.97
N LEU A 137 -20.82 13.42 4.88
CA LEU A 137 -20.03 12.30 5.37
C LEU A 137 -19.78 12.48 6.87
N THR A 138 -19.91 11.41 7.61
CA THR A 138 -19.68 11.37 9.06
C THR A 138 -18.46 10.51 9.36
N SER A 139 -17.86 10.71 10.52
CA SER A 139 -16.75 9.86 10.99
C SER A 139 -17.13 8.39 11.01
N THR A 140 -16.17 7.53 10.75
CA THR A 140 -16.32 6.07 10.89
C THR A 140 -16.85 5.72 12.28
N ASN A 141 -17.98 5.02 12.35
CA ASN A 141 -18.72 4.80 13.59
C ASN A 141 -17.90 4.08 14.67
N GLU A 142 -17.03 3.17 14.29
CA GLU A 142 -16.18 2.40 15.17
C GLU A 142 -15.19 3.27 15.95
N LEU A 143 -14.86 4.46 15.44
CA LEU A 143 -13.96 5.39 16.09
C LEU A 143 -14.57 6.02 17.34
N TYR A 144 -15.90 6.16 17.44
CA TYR A 144 -16.57 6.72 18.63
C TYR A 144 -16.41 5.86 19.88
N ASN A 145 -16.02 4.60 19.75
CA ASN A 145 -15.81 3.68 20.87
C ASN A 145 -14.35 3.69 21.40
N VAL A 146 -13.46 4.47 20.80
CA VAL A 146 -12.06 4.54 21.18
C VAL A 146 -11.83 5.78 22.06
N ARG A 147 -11.07 5.64 23.12
CA ARG A 147 -10.65 6.79 23.94
C ARG A 147 -9.45 7.44 23.27
N TYR A 148 -9.60 8.70 22.91
CA TYR A 148 -8.53 9.51 22.33
C TYR A 148 -8.13 10.64 23.27
N HIS A 149 -6.90 11.11 23.12
CA HIS A 149 -6.56 12.48 23.47
C HIS A 149 -6.88 13.32 22.22
N TYR A 150 -7.84 14.20 22.33
CA TYR A 150 -8.16 15.15 21.27
C TYR A 150 -7.26 16.37 21.46
N ASP A 151 -6.51 16.75 20.44
CA ASP A 151 -5.97 18.08 20.34
C ASP A 151 -7.15 19.00 19.97
N THR A 152 -7.66 19.70 20.97
CA THR A 152 -8.61 20.80 20.72
C THR A 152 -7.80 21.96 20.19
N ALA A 153 -7.97 22.25 18.86
CA ALA A 153 -7.45 23.46 18.23
C ALA A 153 -8.13 24.70 18.79
#